data_38a105a41e0fd0cf8f4d0c1e65e47bf2
#
_entry.id   38a105a41e0fd0cf8f4d0c1e65e47bf2
#
_cell.length_a   1.000
_cell.length_b   1.000
_cell.length_c   1.000
_cell.angle_alpha   90.00
_cell.angle_beta   90.00
_cell.angle_gamma   90.00
#
_symmetry.space_group_name_H-M   'P 1'
#
loop_
_entity.id
_entity.type
_entity.pdbx_description
1 polymer ?
#
loop_
_entity_poly.entity_id
_entity_poly.type
_entity_poly.pdbx_seq_one_letter_code
_entity_poly.pdbx_strand_id
1 'polypeptide(L)'
;MSCCSINNIARVVDVRQVLPVDSMKAKNEQFAQLSGFLSVPSPASQGGLEHVRENTHGVANNSEPLDKLMTLFTSFLTQLINLVSDNKEKPLPGISPSRPEVTTPVVPAPAPPKPEPAAMIAGLSKKRNGAKPDNIWSGFRQGPDGNCVTVSAIKAAMYQFGQSPTDIFKEVKKTERGYHVVMRDDVTVNLTDRELAEGARGAKFVGADKEMLKDAQFLFAISAKRAQDENNDGRAARSFGAAIRSLNDGEDERGPGEGLKRLGLSKHMKRVPVRELAKGQLGMCNRARHSVAVINGREELWGRQGKAPTHGDAIALVP
;
A
#
# COMPACT_ATOMS: atom_id res chain seq x y z
N MET A 1 69.49 -10.56 -26.44
CA MET A 1 69.82 -11.79 -25.73
C MET A 1 68.83 -11.94 -24.59
N SER A 2 68.17 -12.99 -24.59
CA SER A 2 67.45 -13.81 -23.66
C SER A 2 65.97 -13.56 -23.51
N CYS A 3 65.22 -14.44 -24.16
CA CYS A 3 63.80 -14.69 -24.02
C CYS A 3 63.47 -15.33 -22.67
N CYS A 4 62.37 -14.93 -22.06
CA CYS A 4 61.65 -15.76 -21.11
C CYS A 4 60.19 -15.82 -21.51
N SER A 5 59.80 -16.98 -22.04
CA SER A 5 58.43 -17.43 -22.21
C SER A 5 57.74 -17.65 -20.88
N ILE A 6 56.55 -17.16 -20.72
CA ILE A 6 55.66 -17.55 -19.62
C ILE A 6 54.49 -18.34 -20.23
N ASN A 7 54.45 -19.63 -19.95
CA ASN A 7 53.34 -20.53 -20.27
C ASN A 7 52.16 -20.28 -19.34
N ASN A 8 51.05 -19.83 -19.90
CA ASN A 8 49.75 -19.83 -19.25
C ASN A 8 49.12 -21.21 -19.31
N ILE A 9 49.05 -21.90 -18.19
CA ILE A 9 48.27 -23.12 -18.01
C ILE A 9 46.86 -22.70 -17.59
N ALA A 10 45.93 -22.72 -18.52
CA ALA A 10 44.51 -22.65 -18.23
C ALA A 10 44.06 -23.95 -17.57
N ARG A 11 43.74 -23.94 -16.28
CA ARG A 11 43.00 -25.01 -15.62
C ARG A 11 41.52 -24.85 -15.94
N VAL A 12 40.97 -25.67 -16.78
CA VAL A 12 39.54 -25.91 -16.95
C VAL A 12 39.06 -26.69 -15.72
N VAL A 13 38.26 -26.05 -14.89
CA VAL A 13 37.58 -26.74 -13.78
C VAL A 13 36.23 -27.21 -14.35
N ASP A 14 36.10 -28.50 -14.56
CA ASP A 14 34.85 -29.17 -14.92
C ASP A 14 33.93 -29.24 -13.68
N VAL A 15 32.92 -28.37 -13.64
CA VAL A 15 31.90 -28.38 -12.56
C VAL A 15 30.69 -29.18 -13.06
N ARG A 16 30.84 -30.50 -13.12
CA ARG A 16 29.71 -31.44 -13.16
C ARG A 16 29.69 -32.24 -11.86
N GLN A 17 29.29 -31.61 -10.78
CA GLN A 17 28.71 -32.34 -9.63
C GLN A 17 27.22 -32.15 -9.63
N VAL A 18 26.55 -33.15 -10.20
CA VAL A 18 25.11 -33.35 -10.09
C VAL A 18 24.83 -33.74 -8.64
N LEU A 19 24.17 -32.87 -7.89
CA LEU A 19 23.61 -33.23 -6.58
C LEU A 19 22.40 -34.13 -6.77
N PRO A 20 22.21 -35.21 -5.96
CA PRO A 20 21.11 -36.12 -6.13
C PRO A 20 19.74 -35.47 -5.91
N VAL A 21 18.77 -35.83 -6.74
CA VAL A 21 17.39 -35.32 -6.77
C VAL A 21 16.56 -35.72 -5.54
N ASP A 22 17.08 -36.56 -4.66
CA ASP A 22 16.37 -37.10 -3.49
C ASP A 22 16.22 -36.10 -2.31
N SER A 23 16.98 -35.00 -2.31
CA SER A 23 16.89 -34.02 -1.22
C SER A 23 15.69 -33.06 -1.29
N MET A 24 14.98 -33.03 -2.42
CA MET A 24 13.76 -32.20 -2.58
C MET A 24 12.45 -32.94 -2.22
N LYS A 25 12.46 -34.26 -2.25
CA LYS A 25 11.27 -35.06 -1.87
C LYS A 25 11.02 -35.07 -0.36
N ALA A 26 12.09 -35.11 0.43
CA ALA A 26 11.99 -35.18 1.89
C ALA A 26 11.43 -33.89 2.55
N LYS A 27 11.55 -32.72 1.89
CA LYS A 27 10.98 -31.47 2.40
C LYS A 27 9.48 -31.29 2.07
N ASN A 28 8.98 -31.96 1.05
CA ASN A 28 7.58 -31.88 0.68
C ASN A 28 6.69 -32.87 1.47
N GLU A 29 7.24 -33.95 1.96
CA GLU A 29 6.49 -34.93 2.77
C GLU A 29 6.31 -34.46 4.24
N GLN A 30 7.23 -33.64 4.77
CA GLN A 30 7.06 -33.01 6.10
C GLN A 30 5.95 -31.95 6.14
N PHE A 31 5.61 -31.36 5.01
CA PHE A 31 4.49 -30.40 4.93
C PHE A 31 3.11 -31.05 4.83
N ALA A 32 3.03 -32.30 4.34
CA ALA A 32 1.78 -33.04 4.22
C ALA A 32 1.35 -33.73 5.51
N GLN A 33 2.27 -34.00 6.45
CA GLN A 33 1.96 -34.68 7.71
C GLN A 33 1.50 -33.73 8.83
N LEU A 34 1.58 -32.44 8.68
CA LEU A 34 1.14 -31.45 9.69
C LEU A 34 -0.32 -30.95 9.49
N SER A 35 -1.00 -31.38 8.44
CA SER A 35 -2.41 -31.05 8.20
C SER A 35 -3.42 -32.11 8.66
N GLY A 36 -2.96 -33.18 9.29
CA GLY A 36 -3.76 -34.36 9.65
C GLY A 36 -4.25 -34.47 11.10
N PHE A 37 -3.96 -33.51 11.97
CA PHE A 37 -4.42 -33.59 13.37
C PHE A 37 -5.21 -32.33 13.75
N LEU A 38 -6.51 -32.38 13.61
CA LEU A 38 -7.53 -31.71 14.42
C LEU A 38 -8.92 -32.11 13.91
N SER A 39 -9.30 -33.36 14.15
CA SER A 39 -10.70 -33.77 14.17
C SER A 39 -11.13 -33.92 15.64
N VAL A 40 -11.98 -33.01 16.09
CA VAL A 40 -12.64 -33.07 17.40
C VAL A 40 -13.94 -33.82 17.20
N PRO A 41 -14.26 -34.88 18.00
CA PRO A 41 -15.52 -35.59 17.87
C PRO A 41 -16.67 -34.82 18.53
N SER A 42 -17.79 -34.75 17.82
CA SER A 42 -19.08 -34.32 18.35
C SER A 42 -19.63 -35.36 19.35
N PRO A 43 -20.23 -34.95 20.47
CA PRO A 43 -21.05 -35.83 21.26
C PRO A 43 -22.48 -35.88 20.72
N ALA A 44 -22.96 -37.10 20.52
CA ALA A 44 -24.32 -37.43 20.13
C ALA A 44 -25.33 -37.23 21.27
N SER A 45 -26.52 -36.91 20.86
CA SER A 45 -27.75 -36.67 21.58
C SER A 45 -28.30 -37.85 22.36
N GLN A 46 -29.01 -37.56 23.44
CA GLN A 46 -30.29 -38.27 23.80
C GLN A 46 -31.11 -37.35 24.71
N GLY A 47 -32.26 -36.87 24.29
CA GLY A 47 -33.58 -37.43 24.63
C GLY A 47 -34.21 -36.73 25.86
N GLY A 48 -35.37 -36.09 25.68
CA GLY A 48 -36.26 -35.67 26.77
C GLY A 48 -37.30 -34.67 26.29
N LEU A 49 -38.48 -35.16 25.96
CA LEU A 49 -39.73 -34.40 25.76
C LEU A 49 -40.21 -33.84 27.11
N GLU A 50 -40.69 -32.58 27.14
CA GLU A 50 -41.99 -32.26 27.80
C GLU A 50 -42.39 -30.80 27.54
N HIS A 51 -43.53 -30.65 26.92
CA HIS A 51 -44.75 -29.86 27.13
C HIS A 51 -44.72 -28.35 27.44
N VAL A 52 -45.20 -27.59 26.42
CA VAL A 52 -46.36 -26.67 26.43
C VAL A 52 -46.34 -25.47 27.40
N ARG A 53 -46.35 -24.26 26.81
CA ARG A 53 -47.44 -23.30 26.94
C ARG A 53 -47.25 -22.11 26.00
N GLU A 54 -48.24 -21.91 25.14
CA GLU A 54 -48.52 -20.65 24.43
C GLU A 54 -48.68 -19.52 25.42
N ASN A 55 -48.11 -18.34 25.03
CA ASN A 55 -48.71 -17.07 25.37
C ASN A 55 -48.42 -16.07 24.24
N THR A 56 -49.47 -15.80 23.50
CA THR A 56 -49.63 -14.69 22.58
C THR A 56 -49.70 -13.39 23.36
N HIS A 57 -48.78 -12.43 23.04
CA HIS A 57 -49.10 -10.99 23.19
C HIS A 57 -48.23 -10.12 22.28
N GLY A 58 -48.89 -9.39 21.41
CA GLY A 58 -48.67 -7.99 21.12
C GLY A 58 -47.48 -7.63 20.24
N VAL A 59 -47.67 -7.63 18.92
CA VAL A 59 -46.87 -6.85 17.98
C VAL A 59 -47.17 -5.36 18.22
N ALA A 60 -46.24 -4.65 18.86
CA ALA A 60 -46.26 -3.19 18.86
C ALA A 60 -45.39 -2.69 17.71
N ASN A 61 -46.02 -2.06 16.75
CA ASN A 61 -45.39 -1.33 15.63
C ASN A 61 -44.60 -0.13 16.16
N ASN A 62 -43.28 -0.22 16.18
CA ASN A 62 -42.38 0.92 16.43
C ASN A 62 -41.95 1.55 15.09
N SER A 63 -42.86 2.35 14.48
CA SER A 63 -42.55 3.20 13.31
C SER A 63 -42.15 4.64 13.71
N GLU A 64 -42.18 5.00 14.98
CA GLU A 64 -41.92 6.38 15.43
C GLU A 64 -40.49 6.92 15.28
N PRO A 65 -39.39 6.14 15.30
CA PRO A 65 -38.05 6.74 15.17
C PRO A 65 -37.67 7.16 13.74
N LEU A 66 -38.24 6.50 12.72
CA LEU A 66 -37.91 6.80 11.31
C LEU A 66 -38.57 8.10 10.82
N ASP A 67 -39.79 8.36 11.23
CA ASP A 67 -40.54 9.56 10.83
C ASP A 67 -39.96 10.83 11.45
N LYS A 68 -39.45 10.76 12.70
CA LYS A 68 -38.72 11.87 13.35
C LYS A 68 -37.38 12.17 12.66
N LEU A 69 -36.67 11.13 12.19
CA LEU A 69 -35.42 11.31 11.46
C LEU A 69 -35.64 11.96 10.09
N MET A 70 -36.68 11.54 9.38
CA MET A 70 -37.05 12.12 8.07
C MET A 70 -37.50 13.56 8.20
N THR A 71 -38.24 13.91 9.26
CA THR A 71 -38.68 15.29 9.52
C THR A 71 -37.51 16.21 9.82
N LEU A 72 -36.49 15.75 10.57
CA LEU A 72 -35.26 16.49 10.84
C LEU A 72 -34.43 16.71 9.59
N PHE A 73 -34.36 15.71 8.71
CA PHE A 73 -33.63 15.82 7.43
C PHE A 73 -34.27 16.82 6.47
N THR A 74 -35.61 16.81 6.40
CA THR A 74 -36.35 17.72 5.54
C THR A 74 -36.26 19.17 6.04
N SER A 75 -36.30 19.38 7.35
CA SER A 75 -36.09 20.69 7.97
C SER A 75 -34.68 21.26 7.72
N PHE A 76 -33.65 20.41 7.79
CA PHE A 76 -32.27 20.81 7.52
C PHE A 76 -32.03 21.20 6.06
N LEU A 77 -32.59 20.44 5.12
CA LEU A 77 -32.53 20.76 3.68
C LEU A 77 -33.26 22.08 3.34
N THR A 78 -34.40 22.36 3.95
CA THR A 78 -35.12 23.61 3.75
C THR A 78 -34.33 24.81 4.29
N GLN A 79 -33.64 24.68 5.43
CA GLN A 79 -32.79 25.74 5.95
C GLN A 79 -31.57 26.01 5.06
N LEU A 80 -30.96 24.97 4.49
CA LEU A 80 -29.86 25.12 3.52
C LEU A 80 -30.30 25.83 2.23
N ILE A 81 -31.46 25.51 1.71
CA ILE A 81 -32.01 26.17 0.51
C ILE A 81 -32.31 27.64 0.76
N ASN A 82 -32.81 28.00 1.95
CA ASN A 82 -33.08 29.38 2.32
C ASN A 82 -31.77 30.19 2.52
N LEU A 83 -30.70 29.57 3.02
CA LEU A 83 -29.38 30.24 3.17
C LEU A 83 -28.73 30.55 1.80
N VAL A 84 -29.00 29.74 0.78
CA VAL A 84 -28.46 29.93 -0.58
C VAL A 84 -29.29 30.91 -1.39
N SER A 85 -30.58 31.10 -1.03
CA SER A 85 -31.53 31.96 -1.76
C SER A 85 -31.56 33.41 -1.30
N ASP A 86 -30.96 33.76 -0.17
CA ASP A 86 -31.01 35.13 0.43
C ASP A 86 -29.97 36.11 -0.16
N ASN A 87 -29.27 35.74 -1.22
CA ASN A 87 -28.33 36.63 -1.92
C ASN A 87 -28.95 37.21 -3.19
N LYS A 88 -30.14 37.82 -3.10
CA LYS A 88 -30.66 38.71 -4.14
C LYS A 88 -30.68 40.16 -3.63
N GLU A 89 -29.86 40.95 -4.29
CA GLU A 89 -29.64 42.37 -4.11
C GLU A 89 -30.95 43.19 -4.05
N LYS A 90 -31.05 44.10 -3.07
CA LYS A 90 -32.01 45.19 -3.05
C LYS A 90 -31.46 46.36 -3.84
N PRO A 91 -32.29 47.01 -4.72
CA PRO A 91 -31.86 48.24 -5.38
C PRO A 91 -32.03 49.44 -4.46
N LEU A 92 -31.01 50.29 -4.38
CA LEU A 92 -31.04 51.61 -3.76
C LEU A 92 -31.29 52.67 -4.81
N PRO A 93 -32.04 53.77 -4.46
CA PRO A 93 -32.43 54.81 -5.42
C PRO A 93 -31.33 55.82 -5.69
N GLY A 94 -31.36 56.36 -6.91
CA GLY A 94 -30.34 57.11 -7.58
C GLY A 94 -29.97 58.46 -7.00
N ILE A 95 -28.74 58.84 -7.33
CA ILE A 95 -28.30 60.20 -7.45
C ILE A 95 -27.40 60.32 -8.69
N SER A 96 -27.73 61.26 -9.59
CA SER A 96 -27.02 61.68 -10.79
C SER A 96 -26.16 62.88 -10.46
N PRO A 97 -25.33 63.48 -11.35
CA PRO A 97 -24.23 62.94 -12.14
C PRO A 97 -22.93 63.70 -11.85
N SER A 98 -21.75 63.16 -12.10
CA SER A 98 -20.65 63.96 -12.57
C SER A 98 -19.39 63.15 -12.86
N ARG A 99 -18.78 63.54 -13.95
CA ARG A 99 -17.38 63.49 -14.36
C ARG A 99 -16.95 62.20 -15.09
N PRO A 100 -16.38 62.33 -16.29
CA PRO A 100 -15.84 61.21 -17.04
C PRO A 100 -14.52 60.75 -16.39
N GLU A 101 -14.55 59.53 -15.86
CA GLU A 101 -13.40 58.82 -15.37
C GLU A 101 -12.73 58.10 -16.54
N VAL A 102 -11.46 58.43 -16.75
CA VAL A 102 -10.60 57.80 -17.75
C VAL A 102 -10.43 56.36 -17.36
N THR A 103 -11.09 55.45 -18.05
CA THR A 103 -10.89 54.03 -17.92
C THR A 103 -9.55 53.65 -18.51
N THR A 104 -8.55 53.42 -17.65
CA THR A 104 -7.37 52.65 -18.02
C THR A 104 -7.78 51.23 -18.41
N PRO A 105 -7.29 50.66 -19.52
CA PRO A 105 -7.62 49.31 -19.90
C PRO A 105 -7.07 48.34 -18.83
N VAL A 106 -7.97 47.64 -18.16
CA VAL A 106 -7.61 46.54 -17.28
C VAL A 106 -7.03 45.42 -18.15
N VAL A 107 -5.72 45.28 -18.11
CA VAL A 107 -5.03 44.14 -18.70
C VAL A 107 -5.52 42.88 -17.95
N PRO A 108 -6.12 41.91 -18.63
CA PRO A 108 -6.51 40.67 -17.97
C PRO A 108 -5.30 40.05 -17.28
N ALA A 109 -5.46 39.67 -16.00
CA ALA A 109 -4.43 38.95 -15.29
C ALA A 109 -4.06 37.67 -16.07
N PRO A 110 -2.76 37.37 -16.23
CA PRO A 110 -2.36 36.17 -16.94
C PRO A 110 -3.02 34.94 -16.28
N ALA A 111 -3.64 34.10 -17.11
CA ALA A 111 -4.23 32.85 -16.66
C ALA A 111 -3.19 32.03 -15.87
N PRO A 112 -3.59 31.34 -14.79
CA PRO A 112 -2.66 30.53 -14.03
C PRO A 112 -1.98 29.54 -14.97
N PRO A 113 -0.65 29.32 -14.84
CA PRO A 113 0.07 28.45 -15.74
C PRO A 113 -0.57 27.06 -15.74
N LYS A 114 -0.90 26.57 -16.92
CA LYS A 114 -1.37 25.19 -17.12
C LYS A 114 -0.30 24.27 -16.51
N PRO A 115 -0.69 23.32 -15.64
CA PRO A 115 0.29 22.44 -15.04
C PRO A 115 1.11 21.76 -16.14
N GLU A 116 2.43 21.99 -16.12
CA GLU A 116 3.35 21.33 -17.03
C GLU A 116 3.18 19.81 -16.90
N PRO A 117 3.22 19.04 -18.01
CA PRO A 117 3.18 17.60 -17.93
C PRO A 117 4.35 17.13 -17.07
N ALA A 118 4.03 16.44 -15.96
CA ALA A 118 5.03 15.99 -15.02
C ALA A 118 6.14 15.22 -15.73
N ALA A 119 7.37 15.68 -15.59
CA ALA A 119 8.52 15.14 -16.31
C ALA A 119 8.62 13.62 -16.14
N MET A 120 8.85 12.93 -17.25
CA MET A 120 9.08 11.47 -17.25
C MET A 120 10.37 11.17 -16.49
N ILE A 121 10.29 10.41 -15.39
CA ILE A 121 11.47 9.92 -14.67
C ILE A 121 11.83 8.55 -15.22
N ALA A 122 13.02 8.41 -15.77
CA ALA A 122 13.50 7.13 -16.27
C ALA A 122 13.44 6.07 -15.17
N GLY A 123 13.02 4.85 -15.48
CA GLY A 123 12.91 3.77 -14.51
C GLY A 123 11.60 3.72 -13.71
N LEU A 124 10.71 4.72 -13.83
CA LEU A 124 9.37 4.71 -13.24
C LEU A 124 8.28 4.59 -14.32
N SER A 125 7.06 4.26 -13.91
CA SER A 125 5.90 4.26 -14.80
C SER A 125 5.56 5.65 -15.30
N LYS A 126 4.59 5.76 -16.20
CA LYS A 126 4.08 7.04 -16.70
C LYS A 126 2.98 7.64 -15.80
N LYS A 127 2.50 6.91 -14.80
CA LYS A 127 1.45 7.39 -13.89
C LYS A 127 1.98 8.51 -13.00
N ARG A 128 1.19 9.56 -12.81
CA ARG A 128 1.52 10.76 -12.00
C ARG A 128 0.24 11.35 -11.42
N ASN A 129 0.41 12.34 -10.53
CA ASN A 129 -0.67 13.17 -10.00
C ASN A 129 -1.74 12.34 -9.28
N GLY A 130 -1.32 11.38 -8.47
CA GLY A 130 -2.21 10.52 -7.68
C GLY A 130 -2.94 9.45 -8.48
N ALA A 131 -2.57 9.23 -9.77
CA ALA A 131 -3.21 8.20 -10.59
C ALA A 131 -3.08 6.81 -9.95
N LYS A 132 -4.22 6.20 -9.66
CA LYS A 132 -4.28 4.90 -9.00
C LYS A 132 -3.83 3.76 -9.91
N PRO A 133 -3.42 2.61 -9.34
CA PRO A 133 -3.22 1.39 -10.12
C PRO A 133 -4.50 0.98 -10.86
N ASP A 134 -4.38 0.52 -12.10
CA ASP A 134 -5.53 0.01 -12.85
C ASP A 134 -6.05 -1.29 -12.25
N ASN A 135 -5.14 -2.12 -11.74
CA ASN A 135 -5.49 -3.33 -11.00
C ASN A 135 -4.57 -3.52 -9.80
N ILE A 136 -4.99 -3.01 -8.64
CA ILE A 136 -4.22 -3.13 -7.40
C ILE A 136 -4.06 -4.59 -6.93
N TRP A 137 -4.97 -5.47 -7.32
CA TRP A 137 -4.93 -6.87 -6.89
C TRP A 137 -3.86 -7.66 -7.64
N SER A 138 -3.99 -7.78 -8.96
CA SER A 138 -3.16 -8.65 -9.79
C SER A 138 -2.01 -7.95 -10.52
N GLY A 139 -1.94 -6.62 -10.50
CA GLY A 139 -0.89 -5.87 -11.20
C GLY A 139 0.51 -6.31 -10.78
N PHE A 140 0.74 -6.48 -9.48
CA PHE A 140 1.88 -7.24 -8.94
C PHE A 140 1.49 -7.97 -7.67
N ARG A 141 2.32 -8.93 -7.24
CA ARG A 141 2.14 -9.69 -6.00
C ARG A 141 3.49 -10.16 -5.46
N GLN A 142 3.49 -10.62 -4.23
CA GLN A 142 4.59 -11.34 -3.62
C GLN A 142 4.98 -12.56 -4.47
N GLY A 143 6.27 -12.79 -4.63
CA GLY A 143 6.84 -13.98 -5.21
C GLY A 143 7.14 -15.07 -4.15
N PRO A 144 8.22 -15.83 -4.31
CA PRO A 144 8.53 -16.93 -3.41
C PRO A 144 9.13 -16.52 -2.06
N ASP A 145 9.61 -15.28 -1.93
CA ASP A 145 10.31 -14.82 -0.72
C ASP A 145 9.33 -14.26 0.34
N GLY A 146 9.77 -14.19 1.61
CA GLY A 146 8.98 -13.78 2.75
C GLY A 146 8.85 -12.25 2.91
N ASN A 147 8.49 -11.50 1.85
CA ASN A 147 8.40 -10.03 1.87
C ASN A 147 6.95 -9.50 1.92
N CYS A 148 6.06 -10.22 2.55
CA CYS A 148 4.65 -9.85 2.66
C CYS A 148 4.44 -8.49 3.36
N VAL A 149 5.23 -8.15 4.37
CA VAL A 149 5.19 -6.86 5.07
C VAL A 149 5.48 -5.71 4.09
N THR A 150 6.52 -5.85 3.28
CA THR A 150 6.86 -4.83 2.28
C THR A 150 5.84 -4.76 1.14
N VAL A 151 5.35 -5.90 0.64
CA VAL A 151 4.32 -5.94 -0.42
C VAL A 151 3.02 -5.29 0.05
N SER A 152 2.57 -5.60 1.26
CA SER A 152 1.33 -5.02 1.80
C SER A 152 1.44 -3.51 1.99
N ALA A 153 2.58 -3.02 2.47
CA ALA A 153 2.84 -1.59 2.61
C ALA A 153 2.86 -0.87 1.25
N ILE A 154 3.54 -1.44 0.24
CA ILE A 154 3.61 -0.88 -1.11
C ILE A 154 2.21 -0.80 -1.72
N LYS A 155 1.40 -1.86 -1.64
CA LYS A 155 0.03 -1.85 -2.18
C LYS A 155 -0.86 -0.84 -1.47
N ALA A 156 -0.79 -0.75 -0.14
CA ALA A 156 -1.54 0.24 0.61
C ALA A 156 -1.11 1.67 0.22
N ALA A 157 0.19 1.94 0.10
CA ALA A 157 0.72 3.24 -0.30
C ALA A 157 0.30 3.62 -1.73
N MET A 158 0.41 2.70 -2.70
CA MET A 158 -0.02 2.93 -4.08
C MET A 158 -1.53 3.22 -4.16
N TYR A 159 -2.33 2.54 -3.35
CA TYR A 159 -3.77 2.78 -3.32
C TYR A 159 -4.11 4.11 -2.65
N GLN A 160 -3.39 4.52 -1.60
CA GLN A 160 -3.62 5.78 -0.89
C GLN A 160 -3.19 7.00 -1.69
N PHE A 161 -1.96 7.00 -2.17
CA PHE A 161 -1.33 8.22 -2.72
C PHE A 161 -1.29 8.25 -4.25
N GLY A 162 -1.26 7.12 -4.92
CA GLY A 162 -1.04 6.95 -6.35
C GLY A 162 -0.03 5.87 -6.62
N GLN A 163 -0.06 5.29 -7.82
CA GLN A 163 0.83 4.19 -8.20
C GLN A 163 2.30 4.61 -8.20
N SER A 164 2.57 5.82 -8.69
CA SER A 164 3.94 6.28 -8.88
C SER A 164 4.68 6.54 -7.56
N PRO A 165 5.95 6.19 -7.45
CA PRO A 165 6.80 6.63 -6.34
C PRO A 165 6.82 8.14 -6.12
N THR A 166 6.62 8.94 -7.17
CA THR A 166 6.53 10.41 -7.07
C THR A 166 5.29 10.91 -6.33
N ASP A 167 4.25 10.09 -6.22
CA ASP A 167 3.03 10.42 -5.48
C ASP A 167 3.13 9.95 -4.01
N ILE A 168 3.97 8.93 -3.75
CA ILE A 168 4.18 8.35 -2.42
C ILE A 168 5.23 9.14 -1.63
N PHE A 169 6.34 9.53 -2.25
CA PHE A 169 7.40 10.33 -1.64
C PHE A 169 7.17 11.84 -1.84
N LYS A 170 7.83 12.67 -1.03
CA LYS A 170 7.82 14.13 -1.20
C LYS A 170 8.55 14.53 -2.48
N GLU A 171 9.66 13.85 -2.76
CA GLU A 171 10.48 14.13 -3.92
C GLU A 171 11.14 12.86 -4.44
N VAL A 172 11.18 12.69 -5.77
CA VAL A 172 11.98 11.69 -6.47
C VAL A 172 12.67 12.37 -7.62
N LYS A 173 13.99 12.51 -7.54
CA LYS A 173 14.82 13.11 -8.60
C LYS A 173 15.76 12.06 -9.19
N LYS A 174 15.79 11.94 -10.53
CA LYS A 174 16.83 11.19 -11.24
C LYS A 174 18.12 12.00 -11.21
N THR A 175 19.20 11.34 -10.82
CA THR A 175 20.56 11.88 -10.85
C THR A 175 21.37 11.16 -11.94
N GLU A 176 22.62 11.56 -12.16
CA GLU A 176 23.49 10.91 -13.15
C GLU A 176 23.71 9.41 -12.87
N ARG A 177 23.75 9.01 -11.59
CA ARG A 177 24.11 7.64 -11.17
C ARG A 177 23.01 6.90 -10.41
N GLY A 178 21.80 7.47 -10.34
CA GLY A 178 20.73 6.88 -9.56
C GLY A 178 19.61 7.85 -9.26
N TYR A 179 19.12 7.84 -8.04
CA TYR A 179 17.98 8.62 -7.59
C TYR A 179 18.24 9.24 -6.23
N HIS A 180 17.76 10.46 -6.08
CA HIS A 180 17.64 11.14 -4.80
C HIS A 180 16.16 11.17 -4.41
N VAL A 181 15.81 10.65 -3.24
CA VAL A 181 14.45 10.52 -2.77
C VAL A 181 14.32 11.17 -1.40
N VAL A 182 13.34 12.06 -1.25
CA VAL A 182 12.95 12.62 0.05
C VAL A 182 11.60 12.00 0.44
N MET A 183 11.58 11.28 1.55
CA MET A 183 10.39 10.62 2.06
C MET A 183 9.46 11.59 2.80
N ARG A 184 8.23 11.17 3.14
CA ARG A 184 7.26 12.02 3.86
C ARG A 184 7.64 12.30 5.31
N ASP A 185 8.51 11.50 5.90
CA ASP A 185 9.10 11.71 7.23
C ASP A 185 10.44 12.48 7.20
N ASP A 186 10.77 13.10 6.06
CA ASP A 186 11.96 13.92 5.81
C ASP A 186 13.28 13.12 5.74
N VAL A 187 13.22 11.81 5.78
CA VAL A 187 14.39 10.98 5.54
C VAL A 187 14.76 11.04 4.06
N THR A 188 16.06 11.28 3.81
CA THR A 188 16.62 11.30 2.46
C THR A 188 17.32 9.97 2.17
N VAL A 189 17.01 9.40 1.01
CA VAL A 189 17.61 8.15 0.54
C VAL A 189 18.25 8.38 -0.83
N ASN A 190 19.50 7.96 -0.99
CA ASN A 190 20.20 7.96 -2.28
C ASN A 190 20.35 6.51 -2.75
N LEU A 191 19.77 6.20 -3.90
CA LEU A 191 19.77 4.87 -4.51
C LEU A 191 20.52 4.93 -5.83
N THR A 192 21.55 4.13 -6.01
CA THR A 192 22.26 4.02 -7.30
C THR A 192 21.47 3.19 -8.29
N ASP A 193 21.73 3.38 -9.62
CA ASP A 193 21.11 2.55 -10.66
C ASP A 193 21.45 1.07 -10.49
N ARG A 194 22.65 0.75 -9.96
CA ARG A 194 23.05 -0.62 -9.64
C ARG A 194 22.21 -1.20 -8.49
N GLU A 195 22.04 -0.44 -7.41
CA GLU A 195 21.20 -0.87 -6.27
C GLU A 195 19.73 -1.00 -6.70
N LEU A 196 19.20 -0.10 -7.55
CA LEU A 196 17.86 -0.27 -8.11
C LEU A 196 17.72 -1.59 -8.87
N ALA A 197 18.67 -1.90 -9.74
CA ALA A 197 18.66 -3.16 -10.50
C ALA A 197 18.81 -4.39 -9.57
N GLU A 198 19.63 -4.30 -8.51
CA GLU A 198 19.78 -5.35 -7.49
C GLU A 198 18.50 -5.52 -6.68
N GLY A 199 17.89 -4.42 -6.22
CA GLY A 199 16.63 -4.42 -5.49
C GLY A 199 15.46 -4.98 -6.30
N ALA A 200 15.36 -4.58 -7.58
CA ALA A 200 14.33 -5.10 -8.49
C ALA A 200 14.41 -6.63 -8.66
N ARG A 201 15.63 -7.17 -8.80
CA ARG A 201 15.83 -8.63 -8.84
C ARG A 201 15.57 -9.29 -7.49
N GLY A 202 16.00 -8.64 -6.40
CA GLY A 202 15.85 -9.15 -5.04
C GLY A 202 14.42 -9.13 -4.53
N ALA A 203 13.58 -8.23 -5.01
CA ALA A 203 12.16 -8.17 -4.67
C ALA A 203 11.40 -9.46 -5.07
N LYS A 204 11.82 -10.10 -6.15
CA LYS A 204 11.17 -11.30 -6.72
C LYS A 204 9.66 -11.17 -6.90
N PHE A 205 9.17 -9.95 -7.06
CA PHE A 205 7.76 -9.70 -7.32
C PHE A 205 7.33 -10.27 -8.67
N VAL A 206 6.08 -10.71 -8.74
CA VAL A 206 5.47 -11.27 -9.94
C VAL A 206 4.23 -10.46 -10.28
N GLY A 207 4.05 -10.10 -11.54
CA GLY A 207 2.88 -9.34 -11.97
C GLY A 207 2.78 -9.24 -13.50
N ALA A 208 1.56 -9.04 -13.98
CA ALA A 208 1.27 -8.85 -15.40
C ALA A 208 1.41 -7.37 -15.82
N ASP A 209 1.15 -6.44 -14.92
CA ASP A 209 1.31 -5.00 -15.15
C ASP A 209 2.78 -4.60 -14.97
N LYS A 210 3.50 -4.49 -16.08
CA LYS A 210 4.93 -4.16 -16.09
C LYS A 210 5.23 -2.78 -15.51
N GLU A 211 4.33 -1.81 -15.70
CA GLU A 211 4.52 -0.45 -15.18
C GLU A 211 4.30 -0.42 -13.66
N MET A 212 3.26 -1.07 -13.16
CA MET A 212 3.04 -1.20 -11.72
C MET A 212 4.15 -2.02 -11.05
N LEU A 213 4.60 -3.12 -11.70
CA LEU A 213 5.70 -3.94 -11.20
C LEU A 213 7.01 -3.13 -11.08
N LYS A 214 7.31 -2.28 -12.07
CA LYS A 214 8.47 -1.38 -12.08
C LYS A 214 8.43 -0.41 -10.89
N ASP A 215 7.29 0.24 -10.66
CA ASP A 215 7.11 1.16 -9.53
C ASP A 215 7.21 0.41 -8.19
N ALA A 216 6.62 -0.78 -8.08
CA ALA A 216 6.72 -1.61 -6.88
C ALA A 216 8.17 -2.03 -6.58
N GLN A 217 8.94 -2.40 -7.61
CA GLN A 217 10.36 -2.75 -7.48
C GLN A 217 11.21 -1.54 -7.05
N PHE A 218 10.89 -0.35 -7.55
CA PHE A 218 11.52 0.88 -7.10
C PHE A 218 11.25 1.13 -5.61
N LEU A 219 9.99 1.04 -5.17
CA LEU A 219 9.60 1.21 -3.77
C LEU A 219 10.27 0.17 -2.85
N PHE A 220 10.39 -1.07 -3.32
CA PHE A 220 11.14 -2.10 -2.61
C PHE A 220 12.63 -1.74 -2.48
N ALA A 221 13.26 -1.29 -3.55
CA ALA A 221 14.68 -0.92 -3.52
C ALA A 221 14.95 0.27 -2.57
N ILE A 222 14.05 1.26 -2.55
CA ILE A 222 14.11 2.37 -1.59
C ILE A 222 13.90 1.87 -0.16
N SER A 223 12.94 0.97 0.09
CA SER A 223 12.74 0.35 1.41
C SER A 223 13.98 -0.43 1.86
N ALA A 224 14.63 -1.17 0.95
CA ALA A 224 15.87 -1.89 1.25
C ALA A 224 17.04 -0.93 1.53
N LYS A 225 17.15 0.19 0.81
CA LYS A 225 18.17 1.19 1.09
C LYS A 225 17.99 1.81 2.47
N ARG A 226 16.76 2.18 2.80
CA ARG A 226 16.44 2.65 4.15
C ARG A 226 16.74 1.61 5.23
N ALA A 227 16.37 0.34 4.99
CA ALA A 227 16.71 -0.76 5.89
C ALA A 227 18.22 -0.91 6.08
N GLN A 228 19.04 -0.71 5.04
CA GLN A 228 20.49 -0.67 5.12
C GLN A 228 20.96 0.45 6.04
N ASP A 229 20.48 1.66 5.83
CA ASP A 229 20.88 2.87 6.57
C ASP A 229 20.48 2.76 8.06
N GLU A 230 19.34 2.14 8.35
CA GLU A 230 18.83 1.89 9.70
C GLU A 230 19.36 0.61 10.36
N ASN A 231 20.20 -0.16 9.66
CA ASN A 231 20.72 -1.46 10.10
C ASN A 231 19.62 -2.42 10.58
N ASN A 232 18.60 -2.63 9.71
CA ASN A 232 17.51 -3.56 10.00
C ASN A 232 18.06 -4.93 10.42
N ASP A 233 17.45 -5.60 11.42
CA ASP A 233 17.85 -6.89 12.02
C ASP A 233 19.32 -6.92 12.52
N GLY A 234 19.95 -5.76 12.76
CA GLY A 234 21.36 -5.68 13.17
C GLY A 234 22.35 -6.17 12.11
N ARG A 235 21.91 -6.42 10.87
CA ARG A 235 22.72 -7.00 9.79
C ARG A 235 22.63 -6.30 8.45
N ALA A 236 21.58 -5.51 8.22
CA ALA A 236 21.31 -4.87 6.93
C ALA A 236 22.37 -3.87 6.51
N ALA A 237 23.03 -3.18 7.45
CA ALA A 237 24.12 -2.23 7.18
C ALA A 237 25.33 -2.84 6.50
N ARG A 238 25.52 -4.16 6.58
CA ARG A 238 26.69 -4.85 6.01
C ARG A 238 26.78 -4.70 4.49
N SER A 239 25.66 -4.65 3.79
CA SER A 239 25.58 -4.44 2.34
C SER A 239 24.13 -4.24 1.90
N PHE A 240 23.93 -3.68 0.70
CA PHE A 240 22.58 -3.58 0.12
C PHE A 240 21.92 -4.95 -0.08
N GLY A 241 22.68 -5.96 -0.48
CA GLY A 241 22.18 -7.35 -0.55
C GLY A 241 21.79 -7.93 0.82
N ALA A 242 22.46 -7.52 1.92
CA ALA A 242 22.06 -7.91 3.28
C ALA A 242 20.73 -7.23 3.67
N ALA A 243 20.54 -5.97 3.29
CA ALA A 243 19.29 -5.27 3.49
C ALA A 243 18.12 -5.88 2.70
N ILE A 244 18.35 -6.28 1.45
CA ILE A 244 17.35 -7.02 0.67
C ILE A 244 16.95 -8.33 1.38
N ARG A 245 17.93 -9.06 1.92
CA ARG A 245 17.62 -10.30 2.65
C ARG A 245 16.85 -10.06 3.94
N SER A 246 17.11 -8.95 4.63
CA SER A 246 16.34 -8.59 5.83
C SER A 246 14.89 -8.22 5.53
N LEU A 247 14.55 -7.81 4.30
CA LEU A 247 13.17 -7.59 3.88
C LEU A 247 12.48 -8.85 3.33
N ASN A 248 13.23 -9.93 3.13
CA ASN A 248 12.76 -11.14 2.47
C ASN A 248 12.61 -12.35 3.40
N ASP A 249 12.79 -12.20 4.70
CA ASP A 249 12.79 -13.29 5.66
C ASP A 249 11.52 -13.48 6.49
N GLY A 250 10.46 -12.75 6.14
CA GLY A 250 9.14 -12.89 6.77
C GLY A 250 8.92 -11.97 7.96
N GLU A 251 9.68 -10.93 8.05
CA GLU A 251 9.82 -10.02 9.18
C GLU A 251 8.56 -9.21 9.58
N ASP A 252 8.55 -8.84 10.84
CA ASP A 252 7.80 -7.74 11.45
C ASP A 252 8.44 -7.42 12.84
N GLU A 253 9.79 -7.37 12.89
CA GLU A 253 10.56 -7.30 14.16
C GLU A 253 10.38 -5.98 14.89
N ARG A 254 10.15 -4.90 14.14
CA ARG A 254 9.89 -3.57 14.70
C ARG A 254 8.40 -3.31 14.94
N GLY A 255 7.61 -4.36 14.84
CA GLY A 255 6.19 -4.37 15.10
C GLY A 255 5.31 -3.99 13.91
N PRO A 256 3.99 -4.12 14.09
CA PRO A 256 3.02 -3.96 13.00
C PRO A 256 3.17 -2.64 12.25
N GLY A 257 3.11 -2.73 10.91
CA GLY A 257 3.23 -1.57 10.02
C GLY A 257 4.67 -1.16 9.68
N GLU A 258 5.65 -1.98 9.98
CA GLU A 258 7.06 -1.70 9.70
C GLU A 258 7.32 -1.35 8.24
N GLY A 259 6.68 -2.05 7.29
CA GLY A 259 6.79 -1.73 5.87
C GLY A 259 6.35 -0.30 5.52
N LEU A 260 5.32 0.23 6.18
CA LEU A 260 4.91 1.63 6.02
C LEU A 260 5.92 2.61 6.61
N LYS A 261 6.54 2.27 7.74
CA LYS A 261 7.62 3.09 8.34
C LYS A 261 8.81 3.19 7.38
N ARG A 262 9.20 2.08 6.76
CA ARG A 262 10.28 2.05 5.75
C ARG A 262 9.96 2.85 4.49
N LEU A 263 8.70 3.06 4.16
CA LEU A 263 8.25 3.97 3.10
C LEU A 263 8.14 5.44 3.55
N GLY A 264 8.53 5.77 4.78
CA GLY A 264 8.45 7.14 5.31
C GLY A 264 7.05 7.58 5.69
N LEU A 265 6.13 6.65 5.94
CA LEU A 265 4.71 6.91 6.15
C LEU A 265 4.30 6.86 7.63
N SER A 266 5.23 6.97 8.57
CA SER A 266 4.96 6.88 10.02
C SER A 266 3.90 7.86 10.50
N LYS A 267 3.86 9.09 9.95
CA LYS A 267 2.86 10.12 10.29
C LYS A 267 1.45 9.82 9.74
N HIS A 268 1.35 8.89 8.79
CA HIS A 268 0.12 8.45 8.14
C HIS A 268 -0.41 7.12 8.71
N MET A 269 0.19 6.61 9.78
CA MET A 269 -0.18 5.34 10.38
C MET A 269 -1.06 5.53 11.62
N LYS A 270 -2.10 4.70 11.74
CA LYS A 270 -2.95 4.65 12.93
C LYS A 270 -3.27 3.21 13.28
N ARG A 271 -2.96 2.77 14.51
CA ARG A 271 -3.44 1.48 15.02
C ARG A 271 -4.95 1.54 15.21
N VAL A 272 -5.66 0.56 14.65
CA VAL A 272 -7.12 0.47 14.69
C VAL A 272 -7.57 -0.95 15.00
N PRO A 273 -8.80 -1.16 15.48
CA PRO A 273 -9.38 -2.50 15.51
C PRO A 273 -9.52 -3.07 14.09
N VAL A 274 -9.32 -4.38 13.93
CA VAL A 274 -9.41 -5.08 12.61
C VAL A 274 -10.75 -4.81 11.91
N ARG A 275 -11.84 -4.68 12.68
CA ARG A 275 -13.17 -4.38 12.13
C ARG A 275 -13.21 -3.08 11.32
N GLU A 276 -12.34 -2.10 11.61
CA GLU A 276 -12.32 -0.85 10.84
C GLU A 276 -11.72 -1.08 9.44
N LEU A 277 -10.68 -1.93 9.34
CA LEU A 277 -10.19 -2.36 8.03
C LEU A 277 -11.26 -3.18 7.29
N ALA A 278 -11.97 -4.07 7.97
CA ALA A 278 -13.06 -4.87 7.39
C ALA A 278 -14.23 -4.00 6.87
N LYS A 279 -14.47 -2.83 7.47
CA LYS A 279 -15.47 -1.85 7.04
C LYS A 279 -15.03 -0.99 5.85
N GLY A 280 -13.78 -1.13 5.40
CA GLY A 280 -13.28 -0.43 4.22
C GLY A 280 -12.13 0.53 4.47
N GLN A 281 -11.69 0.74 5.72
CA GLN A 281 -10.51 1.55 5.99
C GLN A 281 -9.28 0.89 5.37
N LEU A 282 -8.50 1.67 4.62
CA LEU A 282 -7.28 1.20 3.98
C LEU A 282 -6.18 0.96 5.01
N GLY A 283 -5.39 -0.09 4.84
CA GLY A 283 -4.24 -0.33 5.70
C GLY A 283 -3.59 -1.70 5.52
N MET A 284 -2.92 -2.14 6.57
CA MET A 284 -2.26 -3.44 6.67
C MET A 284 -2.86 -4.24 7.83
N CYS A 285 -3.00 -5.54 7.63
CA CYS A 285 -3.35 -6.48 8.69
C CYS A 285 -2.19 -7.47 8.87
N ASN A 286 -1.55 -7.41 10.05
CA ASN A 286 -0.36 -8.19 10.36
C ASN A 286 -0.75 -9.37 11.26
N ARG A 287 -0.25 -10.56 10.94
CA ARG A 287 -0.45 -11.81 11.68
C ARG A 287 0.88 -12.52 11.85
N ALA A 288 0.94 -13.48 12.74
CA ALA A 288 2.08 -14.38 12.79
C ALA A 288 2.37 -14.96 11.40
N ARG A 289 3.56 -14.71 10.88
CA ARG A 289 4.07 -15.21 9.59
C ARG A 289 3.42 -14.64 8.32
N HIS A 290 2.51 -13.68 8.42
CA HIS A 290 1.91 -13.10 7.21
C HIS A 290 1.35 -11.70 7.45
N SER A 291 1.59 -10.80 6.48
CA SER A 291 1.01 -9.47 6.42
C SER A 291 0.30 -9.28 5.09
N VAL A 292 -0.84 -8.61 5.11
CA VAL A 292 -1.65 -8.35 3.93
C VAL A 292 -2.08 -6.87 3.87
N ALA A 293 -2.13 -6.31 2.67
CA ALA A 293 -2.85 -5.06 2.44
C ALA A 293 -4.36 -5.32 2.56
N VAL A 294 -5.08 -4.39 3.19
CA VAL A 294 -6.55 -4.41 3.22
C VAL A 294 -7.05 -3.18 2.50
N ILE A 295 -7.76 -3.41 1.40
CA ILE A 295 -8.25 -2.40 0.46
C ILE A 295 -9.75 -2.59 0.31
N ASN A 296 -10.53 -1.53 0.57
CA ASN A 296 -12.00 -1.59 0.51
C ASN A 296 -12.60 -2.76 1.31
N GLY A 297 -12.05 -3.02 2.50
CA GLY A 297 -12.53 -4.08 3.38
C GLY A 297 -12.10 -5.50 2.99
N ARG A 298 -11.19 -5.65 2.02
CA ARG A 298 -10.77 -6.95 1.51
C ARG A 298 -9.25 -7.10 1.58
N GLU A 299 -8.81 -8.29 1.94
CA GLU A 299 -7.38 -8.65 1.99
C GLU A 299 -6.84 -8.88 0.58
N GLU A 300 -5.60 -8.48 0.35
CA GLU A 300 -4.84 -8.89 -0.83
C GLU A 300 -4.18 -10.23 -0.56
N LEU A 301 -4.52 -11.24 -1.36
CA LEU A 301 -3.99 -12.60 -1.23
C LEU A 301 -3.34 -13.05 -2.53
N TRP A 302 -2.02 -12.91 -2.61
CA TRP A 302 -1.19 -13.36 -3.74
C TRP A 302 -1.73 -12.95 -5.11
N GLY A 303 -2.09 -11.68 -5.27
CA GLY A 303 -2.61 -11.12 -6.52
C GLY A 303 -4.12 -11.26 -6.70
N ARG A 304 -4.86 -11.62 -5.65
CA ARG A 304 -6.32 -11.77 -5.68
C ARG A 304 -6.98 -11.00 -4.55
N GLN A 305 -8.18 -10.58 -4.78
CA GLN A 305 -9.05 -10.04 -3.73
C GLN A 305 -9.55 -11.19 -2.84
N GLY A 306 -9.24 -11.09 -1.56
CA GLY A 306 -9.63 -12.05 -0.54
C GLY A 306 -10.93 -11.68 0.19
N LYS A 307 -11.09 -12.25 1.38
CA LYS A 307 -12.19 -11.96 2.31
C LYS A 307 -11.88 -10.73 3.17
N ALA A 308 -12.85 -10.28 3.94
CA ALA A 308 -12.62 -9.26 4.97
C ALA A 308 -11.70 -9.82 6.08
N PRO A 309 -10.80 -9.01 6.65
CA PRO A 309 -9.97 -9.43 7.77
C PRO A 309 -10.82 -9.67 9.02
N THR A 310 -10.50 -10.72 9.77
CA THR A 310 -11.22 -11.11 11.00
C THR A 310 -10.37 -10.98 12.26
N HIS A 311 -9.05 -11.05 12.13
CA HIS A 311 -8.09 -11.00 13.24
C HIS A 311 -6.74 -10.48 12.77
N GLY A 312 -5.88 -10.12 13.71
CA GLY A 312 -4.53 -9.60 13.48
C GLY A 312 -4.34 -8.19 14.02
N ASP A 313 -3.13 -7.67 13.93
CA ASP A 313 -2.79 -6.28 14.24
C ASP A 313 -3.06 -5.40 13.02
N ALA A 314 -4.01 -4.50 13.18
CA ALA A 314 -4.46 -3.63 12.10
C ALA A 314 -3.82 -2.23 12.19
N ILE A 315 -3.14 -1.84 11.12
CA ILE A 315 -2.59 -0.50 10.93
C ILE A 315 -3.30 0.16 9.75
N ALA A 316 -4.10 1.16 10.03
CA ALA A 316 -4.71 2.00 9.01
C ALA A 316 -3.69 2.95 8.41
N LEU A 317 -3.77 3.16 7.10
CA LEU A 317 -3.06 4.21 6.38
C LEU A 317 -4.03 5.35 6.11
N VAL A 318 -3.71 6.51 6.67
CA VAL A 318 -4.53 7.73 6.57
C VAL A 318 -3.83 8.79 5.71
N PRO A 319 -4.56 9.75 5.11
CA PRO A 319 -4.00 10.84 4.28
C PRO A 319 -2.95 11.67 4.99
#